data_dae9e27145b01725f53ba07038063675
#
_entry.id   dae9e27145b01725f53ba07038063675
#
_cell.length_a   1.000
_cell.length_b   1.000
_cell.length_c   1.000
_cell.angle_alpha   90.00
_cell.angle_beta   90.00
_cell.angle_gamma   90.00
#
_symmetry.space_group_name_H-M   'P 1'
#
loop_
_entity.id
_entity.type
_entity.pdbx_description
1 polymer ?
#
loop_
_entity_poly.entity_id
_entity_poly.type
_entity_poly.pdbx_seq_one_letter_code
_entity_poly.pdbx_strand_id
1 'polypeptide(L)'
;RDVAPSRGLGDVYKRQHDTPRALTALAGEEANGRGREWQSGRMLSPEQRARGLKLMRLATAIQYTLPGVPSIYYGDEAGMEGYGDPFNRGCYPWGQEDRELLAWYHRLGMVRRACPALADGEFEPVWSEGGMIAFARNKGSDRILTVINRGDYDYTYALPYDWRAAKGLMGVMPWEGCLTMPPLSCAVLGLGGWMEQV
;
A
#
# COMPACT_ATOMS: atom_id res chain seq x y z
N ARG A 1 2.35 28.04 21.11
CA ARG A 1 1.15 27.18 20.97
C ARG A 1 1.65 25.80 20.66
N ASP A 2 1.61 24.95 21.68
CA ASP A 2 2.08 23.57 21.59
C ASP A 2 1.16 22.77 20.69
N VAL A 3 1.63 22.44 19.52
CA VAL A 3 1.01 21.40 18.70
C VAL A 3 1.59 20.10 19.19
N ALA A 4 0.83 19.36 20.00
CA ALA A 4 1.18 18.02 20.39
C ALA A 4 1.46 17.19 19.13
N PRO A 5 2.59 16.47 19.04
CA PRO A 5 2.83 15.61 17.90
C PRO A 5 1.78 14.49 17.92
N SER A 6 0.88 14.50 16.95
CA SER A 6 -0.07 13.41 16.76
C SER A 6 0.73 12.18 16.30
N ARG A 7 0.99 11.28 17.21
CA ARG A 7 1.64 10.00 16.94
C ARG A 7 0.57 9.03 16.47
N GLY A 8 0.44 8.84 15.16
CA GLY A 8 -0.47 7.86 14.59
C GLY A 8 -0.95 8.22 13.19
N LEU A 9 -1.76 7.35 12.61
CA LEU A 9 -2.36 7.49 11.27
C LEU A 9 -3.14 8.80 11.05
N GLY A 10 -3.45 9.55 12.12
CA GLY A 10 -4.06 10.88 12.05
C GLY A 10 -3.21 11.94 11.34
N ASP A 11 -1.88 11.79 11.30
CA ASP A 11 -1.02 12.73 10.56
C ASP A 11 -1.07 12.52 9.05
N VAL A 12 -1.36 11.31 8.61
CA VAL A 12 -1.59 11.01 7.18
C VAL A 12 -2.86 11.74 6.70
N TYR A 13 -3.86 11.87 7.55
CA TYR A 13 -5.13 12.54 7.22
C TYR A 13 -4.99 14.06 7.04
N LYS A 14 -4.15 14.71 7.84
CA LYS A 14 -3.93 16.18 7.75
C LYS A 14 -3.05 16.60 6.58
N ARG A 15 -2.40 15.66 5.91
CA ARG A 15 -1.41 15.97 4.87
C ARG A 15 -1.95 15.90 3.45
N GLN A 16 -3.12 15.31 3.21
CA GLN A 16 -3.58 14.98 1.85
C GLN A 16 -3.80 16.19 0.94
N HIS A 17 -4.28 17.33 1.44
CA HIS A 17 -4.54 18.49 0.59
C HIS A 17 -3.38 19.50 0.50
N ASP A 18 -2.41 19.44 1.41
CA ASP A 18 -1.26 20.37 1.44
C ASP A 18 0.08 19.70 1.08
N THR A 19 0.06 18.38 0.82
CA THR A 19 1.26 17.58 0.50
C THR A 19 1.25 17.11 -0.95
N PRO A 20 2.41 16.73 -1.49
CA PRO A 20 2.46 16.05 -2.79
C PRO A 20 1.55 14.83 -2.84
N ARG A 21 1.05 14.50 -4.03
CA ARG A 21 0.36 13.26 -4.32
C ARG A 21 1.18 12.06 -3.85
N ALA A 22 0.54 11.00 -3.38
CA ALA A 22 1.21 9.83 -2.83
C ALA A 22 2.25 9.25 -3.79
N LEU A 23 1.92 9.14 -5.08
CA LEU A 23 2.85 8.65 -6.10
C LEU A 23 4.09 9.55 -6.23
N THR A 24 3.90 10.87 -6.25
CA THR A 24 5.00 11.85 -6.30
C THR A 24 5.84 11.83 -5.03
N ALA A 25 5.20 11.72 -3.86
CA ALA A 25 5.90 11.66 -2.57
C ALA A 25 6.76 10.39 -2.41
N LEU A 26 6.31 9.28 -3.00
CA LEU A 26 7.01 7.98 -2.91
C LEU A 26 8.19 7.86 -3.88
N ALA A 27 8.15 8.53 -5.03
CA ALA A 27 9.10 8.30 -6.11
C ALA A 27 9.70 9.55 -6.71
N GLY A 28 9.12 10.72 -6.46
CA GLY A 28 9.62 12.00 -6.98
C GLY A 28 10.83 12.51 -6.20
N GLU A 29 11.41 13.54 -6.74
CA GLU A 29 12.41 14.33 -6.01
C GLU A 29 11.72 15.13 -4.90
N GLU A 30 12.37 15.23 -3.73
CA GLU A 30 11.88 16.10 -2.67
C GLU A 30 11.93 17.56 -3.11
N ALA A 31 10.88 18.30 -2.82
CA ALA A 31 10.83 19.74 -3.15
C ALA A 31 11.86 20.55 -2.37
N ASN A 32 12.26 20.14 -1.16
CA ASN A 32 13.32 20.73 -0.33
C ASN A 32 13.30 22.26 -0.27
N GLY A 33 12.10 22.87 -0.11
CA GLY A 33 11.92 24.31 -0.08
C GLY A 33 11.97 25.00 -1.46
N ARG A 34 12.06 24.26 -2.56
CA ARG A 34 11.98 24.81 -3.92
C ARG A 34 10.60 25.42 -4.17
N GLY A 35 10.61 26.59 -4.82
CA GLY A 35 9.42 27.41 -5.04
C GLY A 35 8.37 26.76 -5.96
N ARG A 36 7.25 27.47 -6.11
CA ARG A 36 6.12 27.04 -6.97
C ARG A 36 6.49 26.87 -8.44
N GLU A 37 7.41 27.70 -8.93
CA GLU A 37 7.90 27.65 -10.32
C GLU A 37 8.55 26.29 -10.61
N TRP A 38 9.39 25.79 -9.70
CA TRP A 38 10.01 24.47 -9.83
C TRP A 38 8.98 23.33 -9.77
N GLN A 39 7.94 23.47 -8.97
CA GLN A 39 6.90 22.45 -8.80
C GLN A 39 5.89 22.41 -9.95
N SER A 40 5.72 23.55 -10.65
CA SER A 40 4.73 23.71 -11.71
C SER A 40 5.05 22.83 -12.91
N GLY A 41 4.10 22.00 -13.30
CA GLY A 41 4.22 21.12 -14.46
C GLY A 41 5.28 20.01 -14.34
N ARG A 42 5.89 19.85 -13.16
CA ARG A 42 6.88 18.80 -12.95
C ARG A 42 6.19 17.45 -12.78
N MET A 43 6.56 16.50 -13.64
CA MET A 43 6.08 15.14 -13.63
C MET A 43 7.23 14.18 -13.28
N LEU A 44 6.89 12.98 -12.87
CA LEU A 44 7.85 11.91 -12.66
C LEU A 44 8.47 11.45 -13.98
N SER A 45 9.76 11.06 -13.97
CA SER A 45 10.31 10.33 -15.11
C SER A 45 9.63 8.96 -15.24
N PRO A 46 9.70 8.31 -16.42
CA PRO A 46 9.15 6.96 -16.58
C PRO A 46 9.67 5.97 -15.52
N GLU A 47 10.95 6.04 -15.17
CA GLU A 47 11.61 5.18 -14.18
C GLU A 47 11.10 5.49 -12.76
N GLN A 48 11.00 6.79 -12.43
CA GLN A 48 10.43 7.22 -11.14
C GLN A 48 8.98 6.78 -11.03
N ARG A 49 8.18 6.94 -12.09
CA ARG A 49 6.80 6.50 -12.11
C ARG A 49 6.68 4.98 -11.93
N ALA A 50 7.46 4.18 -12.67
CA ALA A 50 7.46 2.73 -12.55
C ALA A 50 7.84 2.27 -11.13
N ARG A 51 8.86 2.89 -10.52
CA ARG A 51 9.23 2.65 -9.11
C ARG A 51 8.10 3.07 -8.17
N GLY A 52 7.51 4.24 -8.39
CA GLY A 52 6.42 4.78 -7.60
C GLY A 52 5.19 3.89 -7.58
N LEU A 53 4.81 3.32 -8.71
CA LEU A 53 3.69 2.39 -8.82
C LEU A 53 3.92 1.10 -8.01
N LYS A 54 5.16 0.60 -7.94
CA LYS A 54 5.50 -0.51 -7.03
C LYS A 54 5.33 -0.08 -5.58
N LEU A 55 5.88 1.06 -5.19
CA LEU A 55 5.77 1.59 -3.83
C LEU A 55 4.32 1.90 -3.43
N MET A 56 3.49 2.38 -4.36
CA MET A 56 2.05 2.56 -4.14
C MET A 56 1.35 1.25 -3.81
N ARG A 57 1.69 0.16 -4.52
CA ARG A 57 1.13 -1.16 -4.23
C ARG A 57 1.52 -1.65 -2.83
N LEU A 58 2.76 -1.43 -2.39
CA LEU A 58 3.21 -1.76 -1.04
C LEU A 58 2.45 -0.92 0.01
N ALA A 59 2.45 0.39 -0.17
CA ALA A 59 1.82 1.32 0.76
C ALA A 59 0.32 1.04 0.94
N THR A 60 -0.37 0.76 -0.16
CA THR A 60 -1.81 0.46 -0.13
C THR A 60 -2.11 -0.93 0.41
N ALA A 61 -1.27 -1.95 0.14
CA ALA A 61 -1.40 -3.25 0.78
C ALA A 61 -1.31 -3.11 2.30
N ILE A 62 -0.35 -2.33 2.82
CA ILE A 62 -0.23 -2.01 4.24
C ILE A 62 -1.48 -1.27 4.73
N GLN A 63 -1.85 -0.17 4.07
CA GLN A 63 -2.97 0.69 4.48
C GLN A 63 -4.29 -0.08 4.59
N TYR A 64 -4.56 -0.98 3.65
CA TYR A 64 -5.82 -1.74 3.62
C TYR A 64 -5.84 -2.92 4.59
N THR A 65 -4.70 -3.39 5.06
CA THR A 65 -4.62 -4.57 5.94
C THR A 65 -4.25 -4.24 7.39
N LEU A 66 -3.74 -3.05 7.68
CA LEU A 66 -3.55 -2.58 9.05
C LEU A 66 -4.89 -2.30 9.77
N PRO A 67 -4.89 -2.27 11.13
CA PRO A 67 -6.01 -1.74 11.90
C PRO A 67 -6.35 -0.30 11.53
N GLY A 68 -7.64 0.04 11.55
CA GLY A 68 -8.15 1.35 11.18
C GLY A 68 -8.89 1.35 9.85
N VAL A 69 -9.23 2.52 9.32
CA VAL A 69 -9.95 2.70 8.05
C VAL A 69 -9.00 3.27 7.01
N PRO A 70 -8.83 2.63 5.84
CA PRO A 70 -8.02 3.20 4.77
C PRO A 70 -8.67 4.48 4.26
N SER A 71 -7.86 5.53 4.13
CA SER A 71 -8.27 6.81 3.55
C SER A 71 -7.54 7.02 2.23
N ILE A 72 -8.29 7.28 1.16
CA ILE A 72 -7.76 7.51 -0.17
C ILE A 72 -8.04 8.95 -0.54
N TYR A 73 -7.02 9.68 -0.98
CA TYR A 73 -7.23 10.97 -1.61
C TYR A 73 -7.56 10.75 -3.09
N TYR A 74 -8.62 11.40 -3.60
CA TYR A 74 -9.11 11.19 -4.96
C TYR A 74 -7.99 11.24 -5.98
N GLY A 75 -7.99 10.28 -6.90
CA GLY A 75 -7.01 10.19 -7.98
C GLY A 75 -5.70 9.47 -7.61
N ASP A 76 -5.43 9.17 -6.34
CA ASP A 76 -4.28 8.33 -5.98
C ASP A 76 -4.46 6.92 -6.58
N GLU A 77 -5.69 6.41 -6.60
CA GLU A 77 -6.05 5.15 -7.25
C GLU A 77 -5.92 5.18 -8.77
N ALA A 78 -5.98 6.37 -9.37
CA ALA A 78 -5.79 6.60 -10.80
C ALA A 78 -4.32 6.87 -11.18
N GLY A 79 -3.42 6.90 -10.20
CA GLY A 79 -2.00 7.20 -10.43
C GLY A 79 -1.72 8.67 -10.73
N MET A 80 -2.51 9.59 -10.17
CA MET A 80 -2.27 11.03 -10.31
C MET A 80 -0.96 11.43 -9.66
N GLU A 81 -0.27 12.36 -10.31
CA GLU A 81 0.96 12.98 -9.86
C GLU A 81 0.71 14.45 -9.51
N GLY A 82 1.57 15.03 -8.69
CA GLY A 82 1.55 16.44 -8.35
C GLY A 82 2.33 16.73 -7.08
N TYR A 83 3.05 17.83 -7.09
CA TYR A 83 3.74 18.37 -5.93
C TYR A 83 2.75 19.10 -5.00
N GLY A 84 3.24 19.88 -4.06
CA GLY A 84 2.41 20.59 -3.09
C GLY A 84 1.38 21.54 -3.71
N ASP A 85 0.49 22.06 -2.87
CA ASP A 85 -0.59 22.98 -3.27
C ASP A 85 -0.10 24.15 -4.16
N PRO A 86 -0.77 24.41 -5.31
CA PRO A 86 -2.01 23.82 -5.84
C PRO A 86 -1.82 22.63 -6.80
N PHE A 87 -0.58 22.19 -7.05
CA PHE A 87 -0.25 21.21 -8.11
C PHE A 87 -0.73 19.80 -7.80
N ASN A 88 -1.02 19.49 -6.53
CA ASN A 88 -1.63 18.23 -6.09
C ASN A 88 -3.16 18.17 -6.31
N ARG A 89 -3.80 19.26 -6.78
CA ARG A 89 -5.26 19.38 -6.92
C ARG A 89 -5.72 19.36 -8.39
N GLY A 90 -5.03 18.60 -9.23
CA GLY A 90 -5.45 18.40 -10.62
C GLY A 90 -6.84 17.76 -10.75
N CYS A 91 -7.49 17.96 -11.90
CA CYS A 91 -8.72 17.26 -12.21
C CYS A 91 -8.49 15.75 -12.31
N TYR A 92 -9.53 14.98 -11.98
CA TYR A 92 -9.46 13.52 -12.13
C TYR A 92 -9.27 13.14 -13.61
N PRO A 93 -8.34 12.23 -13.93
CA PRO A 93 -7.96 11.92 -15.31
C PRO A 93 -8.94 10.92 -15.95
N TRP A 94 -10.19 11.30 -16.15
CA TRP A 94 -11.22 10.44 -16.72
C TRP A 94 -10.81 9.83 -18.07
N GLY A 95 -10.82 8.49 -18.13
CA GLY A 95 -10.43 7.72 -19.32
C GLY A 95 -8.92 7.59 -19.53
N GLN A 96 -8.10 8.17 -18.64
CA GLN A 96 -6.63 8.12 -18.66
C GLN A 96 -6.05 7.59 -17.34
N GLU A 97 -6.87 6.89 -16.55
CA GLU A 97 -6.47 6.29 -15.29
C GLU A 97 -5.40 5.21 -15.50
N ASP A 98 -4.51 5.05 -14.56
CA ASP A 98 -3.67 3.87 -14.47
C ASP A 98 -4.56 2.65 -14.11
N ARG A 99 -4.95 1.90 -15.15
CA ARG A 99 -5.92 0.82 -15.02
C ARG A 99 -5.45 -0.32 -14.13
N GLU A 100 -4.14 -0.59 -14.10
CA GLU A 100 -3.58 -1.64 -13.23
C GLU A 100 -3.62 -1.21 -11.77
N LEU A 101 -3.27 0.04 -11.48
CA LEU A 101 -3.34 0.57 -10.13
C LEU A 101 -4.80 0.66 -9.64
N LEU A 102 -5.71 1.12 -10.51
CA LEU A 102 -7.13 1.18 -10.20
C LEU A 102 -7.71 -0.21 -9.88
N ALA A 103 -7.37 -1.22 -10.69
CA ALA A 103 -7.77 -2.61 -10.44
C ALA A 103 -7.17 -3.14 -9.12
N TRP A 104 -5.94 -2.75 -8.78
CA TRP A 104 -5.28 -3.08 -7.52
C TRP A 104 -6.06 -2.52 -6.32
N TYR A 105 -6.42 -1.24 -6.34
CA TYR A 105 -7.23 -0.63 -5.29
C TYR A 105 -8.61 -1.28 -5.15
N HIS A 106 -9.26 -1.54 -6.28
CA HIS A 106 -10.55 -2.21 -6.29
C HIS A 106 -10.46 -3.61 -5.64
N ARG A 107 -9.45 -4.38 -6.00
CA ARG A 107 -9.23 -5.72 -5.42
C ARG A 107 -8.95 -5.65 -3.92
N LEU A 108 -8.13 -4.71 -3.45
CA LEU A 108 -7.92 -4.47 -2.01
C LEU A 108 -9.21 -4.15 -1.28
N GLY A 109 -10.07 -3.33 -1.89
CA GLY A 109 -11.39 -3.01 -1.37
C GLY A 109 -12.28 -4.24 -1.21
N MET A 110 -12.29 -5.13 -2.21
CA MET A 110 -13.02 -6.40 -2.15
C MET A 110 -12.50 -7.30 -1.03
N VAL A 111 -11.18 -7.51 -0.96
CA VAL A 111 -10.54 -8.29 0.11
C VAL A 111 -10.90 -7.72 1.49
N ARG A 112 -10.79 -6.41 1.66
CA ARG A 112 -11.09 -5.76 2.94
C ARG A 112 -12.57 -5.90 3.34
N ARG A 113 -13.47 -5.80 2.39
CA ARG A 113 -14.90 -5.93 2.61
C ARG A 113 -15.30 -7.37 2.97
N ALA A 114 -14.66 -8.35 2.34
CA ALA A 114 -14.97 -9.76 2.53
C ALA A 114 -14.33 -10.35 3.79
N CYS A 115 -13.15 -9.86 4.22
CA CYS A 115 -12.40 -10.45 5.33
C CYS A 115 -12.83 -9.86 6.69
N PRO A 116 -13.51 -10.64 7.57
CA PRO A 116 -13.92 -10.15 8.89
C PRO A 116 -12.74 -9.73 9.78
N ALA A 117 -11.58 -10.37 9.62
CA ALA A 117 -10.38 -10.03 10.39
C ALA A 117 -9.87 -8.61 10.11
N LEU A 118 -10.14 -8.04 8.93
CA LEU A 118 -9.74 -6.67 8.61
C LEU A 118 -10.65 -5.61 9.23
N ALA A 119 -11.85 -5.98 9.65
CA ALA A 119 -12.76 -5.07 10.36
C ALA A 119 -12.31 -4.90 11.82
N ASP A 120 -12.27 -5.98 12.58
CA ASP A 120 -12.08 -5.97 14.03
C ASP A 120 -11.17 -7.11 14.55
N GLY A 121 -10.42 -7.80 13.65
CA GLY A 121 -9.47 -8.84 14.04
C GLY A 121 -8.26 -8.30 14.79
N GLU A 122 -7.61 -9.17 15.54
CA GLU A 122 -6.37 -8.88 16.26
C GLU A 122 -5.22 -8.67 15.28
N PHE A 123 -4.34 -7.72 15.61
CA PHE A 123 -3.10 -7.46 14.88
C PHE A 123 -1.96 -8.26 15.50
N GLU A 124 -1.22 -8.95 14.65
CA GLU A 124 -0.06 -9.77 15.04
C GLU A 124 1.15 -9.43 14.16
N PRO A 125 2.25 -8.90 14.72
CA PRO A 125 3.51 -8.83 14.01
C PRO A 125 4.10 -10.23 13.87
N VAL A 126 4.42 -10.65 12.65
CA VAL A 126 4.92 -12.01 12.37
C VAL A 126 6.42 -12.02 12.10
N TRP A 127 6.93 -11.02 11.36
CA TRP A 127 8.33 -10.94 10.98
C TRP A 127 8.76 -9.51 10.72
N SER A 128 9.98 -9.14 11.12
CA SER A 128 10.58 -7.84 10.77
C SER A 128 12.09 -7.95 10.77
N GLU A 129 12.71 -8.08 9.61
CA GLU A 129 14.16 -8.10 9.45
C GLU A 129 14.57 -7.59 8.06
N GLY A 130 15.68 -6.87 8.01
CA GLY A 130 16.21 -6.30 6.77
C GLY A 130 15.22 -5.34 6.11
N GLY A 131 14.89 -5.59 4.86
CA GLY A 131 13.87 -4.85 4.12
C GLY A 131 12.48 -5.48 4.17
N MET A 132 12.30 -6.59 4.90
CA MET A 132 11.06 -7.35 4.94
C MET A 132 10.27 -7.12 6.23
N ILE A 133 8.95 -7.04 6.09
CA ILE A 133 7.99 -7.08 7.19
C ILE A 133 6.85 -8.04 6.85
N ALA A 134 6.36 -8.74 7.86
CA ALA A 134 5.15 -9.54 7.77
C ALA A 134 4.29 -9.32 9.02
N PHE A 135 2.99 -9.18 8.81
CA PHE A 135 2.01 -9.06 9.89
C PHE A 135 0.70 -9.72 9.51
N ALA A 136 -0.02 -10.16 10.51
CA ALA A 136 -1.31 -10.81 10.35
C ALA A 136 -2.45 -10.01 10.99
N ARG A 137 -3.66 -10.26 10.52
CA ARG A 137 -4.93 -9.93 11.17
C ARG A 137 -5.69 -11.22 11.37
N ASN A 138 -6.14 -11.47 12.57
CA ASN A 138 -6.73 -12.74 12.99
C ASN A 138 -8.10 -12.52 13.63
N LYS A 139 -9.11 -13.30 13.18
CA LYS A 139 -10.44 -13.37 13.80
C LYS A 139 -10.98 -14.80 13.68
N GLY A 140 -10.72 -15.62 14.71
CA GLY A 140 -11.04 -17.04 14.65
C GLY A 140 -10.32 -17.73 13.49
N SER A 141 -11.08 -18.38 12.61
CA SER A 141 -10.54 -19.03 11.39
C SER A 141 -10.26 -18.05 10.25
N ASP A 142 -10.85 -16.85 10.30
CA ASP A 142 -10.69 -15.84 9.26
C ASP A 142 -9.43 -15.04 9.52
N ARG A 143 -8.45 -15.21 8.64
CA ARG A 143 -7.11 -14.66 8.83
C ARG A 143 -6.57 -14.07 7.53
N ILE A 144 -5.73 -13.07 7.65
CA ILE A 144 -5.00 -12.48 6.52
C ILE A 144 -3.55 -12.22 6.94
N LEU A 145 -2.61 -12.55 6.06
CA LEU A 145 -1.19 -12.27 6.21
C LEU A 145 -0.74 -11.32 5.11
N THR A 146 -0.09 -10.24 5.50
CA THR A 146 0.54 -9.29 4.57
C THR A 146 2.05 -9.38 4.72
N VAL A 147 2.73 -9.62 3.61
CA VAL A 147 4.20 -9.69 3.55
C VAL A 147 4.69 -8.62 2.58
N ILE A 148 5.66 -7.84 3.00
CA ILE A 148 6.21 -6.71 2.24
C ILE A 148 7.72 -6.88 2.13
N ASN A 149 8.24 -6.82 0.92
CA ASN A 149 9.66 -6.60 0.64
C ASN A 149 9.86 -5.18 0.11
N ARG A 150 10.36 -4.28 0.95
CA ARG A 150 10.72 -2.91 0.53
C ARG A 150 12.21 -2.77 0.20
N GLY A 151 12.97 -3.85 0.32
CA GLY A 151 14.41 -3.90 0.03
C GLY A 151 14.71 -3.95 -1.47
N ASP A 152 16.01 -3.92 -1.77
CA ASP A 152 16.53 -3.92 -3.15
C ASP A 152 16.96 -5.32 -3.61
N TYR A 153 16.73 -6.35 -2.80
CA TYR A 153 17.13 -7.74 -3.07
C TYR A 153 15.93 -8.67 -3.06
N ASP A 154 16.06 -9.79 -3.75
CA ASP A 154 15.12 -10.90 -3.65
C ASP A 154 15.21 -11.56 -2.27
N TYR A 155 14.06 -11.87 -1.68
CA TYR A 155 13.96 -12.65 -0.45
C TYR A 155 13.10 -13.89 -0.66
N THR A 156 13.54 -15.02 -0.12
CA THR A 156 12.68 -16.20 0.03
C THR A 156 12.18 -16.24 1.46
N TYR A 157 10.87 -16.04 1.61
CA TYR A 157 10.20 -16.06 2.90
C TYR A 157 9.46 -17.39 3.06
N ALA A 158 9.94 -18.24 3.99
CA ALA A 158 9.26 -19.46 4.34
C ALA A 158 8.04 -19.13 5.21
N LEU A 159 6.85 -19.54 4.75
CA LEU A 159 5.62 -19.31 5.49
C LEU A 159 5.65 -20.09 6.81
N PRO A 160 5.25 -19.47 7.94
CA PRO A 160 5.02 -20.18 9.18
C PRO A 160 4.08 -21.37 8.96
N TYR A 161 4.21 -22.40 9.79
CA TYR A 161 3.49 -23.67 9.59
C TYR A 161 1.97 -23.49 9.44
N ASP A 162 1.38 -22.65 10.24
CA ASP A 162 -0.05 -22.34 10.28
C ASP A 162 -0.52 -21.46 9.10
N TRP A 163 0.40 -20.95 8.27
CA TRP A 163 0.14 -20.19 7.05
C TRP A 163 0.41 -20.96 5.75
N ARG A 164 0.90 -22.20 5.84
CA ARG A 164 1.23 -23.00 4.63
C ARG A 164 0.03 -23.34 3.76
N ALA A 165 -1.17 -23.38 4.35
CA ALA A 165 -2.43 -23.60 3.62
C ALA A 165 -3.05 -22.30 3.08
N ALA A 166 -2.44 -21.14 3.33
CA ALA A 166 -2.95 -19.85 2.90
C ALA A 166 -2.91 -19.72 1.37
N LYS A 167 -3.97 -19.12 0.83
CA LYS A 167 -4.06 -18.82 -0.60
C LYS A 167 -3.62 -17.40 -0.88
N GLY A 168 -2.89 -17.20 -1.98
CA GLY A 168 -2.54 -15.88 -2.47
C GLY A 168 -3.78 -15.14 -2.98
N LEU A 169 -3.97 -13.93 -2.51
CA LEU A 169 -5.06 -13.04 -2.92
C LEU A 169 -4.55 -11.93 -3.84
N MET A 170 -3.37 -11.39 -3.53
CA MET A 170 -2.77 -10.28 -4.27
C MET A 170 -1.24 -10.32 -4.19
N GLY A 171 -0.59 -9.76 -5.20
CA GLY A 171 0.87 -9.65 -5.27
C GLY A 171 1.55 -10.98 -5.57
N VAL A 172 2.63 -11.28 -4.84
CA VAL A 172 3.37 -12.53 -4.98
C VAL A 172 2.54 -13.70 -4.46
N MET A 173 2.46 -14.75 -5.26
CA MET A 173 1.72 -15.97 -4.89
C MET A 173 2.63 -16.98 -4.18
N PRO A 174 2.12 -17.69 -3.17
CA PRO A 174 2.89 -18.72 -2.47
C PRO A 174 3.10 -19.94 -3.36
N TRP A 175 4.29 -20.53 -3.25
CA TRP A 175 4.66 -21.78 -3.91
C TRP A 175 5.39 -22.67 -2.90
N GLU A 176 4.94 -23.93 -2.75
CA GLU A 176 5.53 -24.91 -1.84
C GLU A 176 5.78 -24.40 -0.41
N GLY A 177 4.88 -23.56 0.11
CA GLY A 177 5.00 -22.99 1.45
C GLY A 177 6.01 -21.86 1.58
N CYS A 178 6.44 -21.27 0.46
CA CYS A 178 7.36 -20.14 0.41
C CYS A 178 6.82 -19.00 -0.45
N LEU A 179 7.33 -17.80 -0.22
CA LEU A 179 7.16 -16.63 -1.08
C LEU A 179 8.54 -16.19 -1.59
N THR A 180 8.73 -16.21 -2.91
CA THR A 180 9.89 -15.55 -3.52
C THR A 180 9.53 -14.09 -3.79
N MET A 181 10.01 -13.20 -2.95
CA MET A 181 9.65 -11.78 -2.89
C MET A 181 10.69 -10.93 -3.63
N PRO A 182 10.42 -10.49 -4.88
CA PRO A 182 11.30 -9.55 -5.57
C PRO A 182 11.41 -8.20 -4.84
N PRO A 183 12.38 -7.36 -5.20
CA PRO A 183 12.46 -5.99 -4.70
C PRO A 183 11.16 -5.22 -4.91
N LEU A 184 10.77 -4.45 -3.90
CA LEU A 184 9.56 -3.61 -3.92
C LEU A 184 8.31 -4.43 -4.29
N SER A 185 8.12 -5.56 -3.63
CA SER A 185 6.97 -6.44 -3.81
C SER A 185 6.19 -6.67 -2.52
N CYS A 186 4.95 -7.12 -2.66
CA CYS A 186 4.11 -7.52 -1.54
C CYS A 186 3.34 -8.78 -1.88
N ALA A 187 2.90 -9.48 -0.83
CA ALA A 187 1.97 -10.59 -0.91
C ALA A 187 0.86 -10.38 0.13
N VAL A 188 -0.37 -10.62 -0.25
CA VAL A 188 -1.51 -10.67 0.66
C VAL A 188 -2.12 -12.06 0.54
N LEU A 189 -2.12 -12.79 1.65
CA LEU A 189 -2.59 -14.17 1.72
C LEU A 189 -3.79 -14.27 2.66
N GLY A 190 -4.70 -15.18 2.38
CA GLY A 190 -5.90 -15.39 3.17
C GLY A 190 -6.07 -16.82 3.64
N LEU A 191 -6.70 -16.98 4.79
CA LEU A 191 -7.23 -18.25 5.34
C LEU A 191 -8.66 -18.01 5.83
N GLY A 192 -9.52 -19.03 5.68
CA GLY A 192 -10.91 -18.99 6.14
C GLY A 192 -11.94 -19.06 5.01
N GLY A 193 -13.19 -19.28 5.39
CA GLY A 193 -14.30 -19.45 4.45
C GLY A 193 -14.70 -18.16 3.70
N TRP A 194 -14.31 -17.01 4.21
CA TRP A 194 -14.58 -15.70 3.59
C TRP A 194 -13.95 -15.53 2.20
N MET A 195 -12.91 -16.29 1.88
CA MET A 195 -12.23 -16.23 0.58
C MET A 195 -13.08 -16.69 -0.61
N GLU A 196 -14.18 -17.40 -0.37
CA GLU A 196 -15.14 -17.78 -1.41
C GLU A 196 -15.93 -16.59 -1.97
N GLN A 197 -15.84 -15.44 -1.30
CA GLN A 197 -16.51 -14.18 -1.66
C GLN A 197 -15.62 -13.21 -2.44
N VAL A 198 -14.35 -13.54 -2.69
CA VAL A 198 -13.32 -12.71 -3.34
C VAL A 198 -12.84 -13.39 -4.66
#